data_dbed8acc32e042a3ee0c4853a9d17891
#
_entry.id   dbed8acc32e042a3ee0c4853a9d17891
#
_cell.length_a   1.000
_cell.length_b   1.000
_cell.length_c   1.000
_cell.angle_alpha   90.00
_cell.angle_beta   90.00
_cell.angle_gamma   90.00
#
_symmetry.space_group_name_H-M   'P 1'
#
loop_
_entity.id
_entity.type
_entity.pdbx_description
1 polymer ?
#
loop_
_entity_poly.entity_id
_entity_poly.type
_entity_poly.pdbx_seq_one_letter_code
_entity_poly.pdbx_strand_id
1 'polypeptide(L)'
;MKAKIHAGEEPWKSAWEHWLAEPVSSLDFKPQPFAHIIRGAFGAGQKGGAELSTSAAAVSSHVNQWVVTGDEAHARKVIEIFDAWSSTLADFSENDAMLLAGWTGGEFANAAEILRATYPAWRGESVTNFKRMLLTVYVPLLRMYYPEANGNWDAAMMFTLLAIGIFCEDRQLMDAVYAHYRVGPVNSGITRYVYPSGQCEETTRDQGHVQLGLGYFARTAITAWNQGVDLFGEADNRLALGYEYTAQLLLGEPVPVYGNIVDHRNRFSDVYEGILQHYRYVKHIDMPYTEKAALSAREHSHGAVTFFRGPQGNEPATLRSAPARSKIAVLAGAQSKPTASTPASAISIAPGASIQDALDKLAANGGGTLSLAAGLYTLPATLRLPSNVTIAGSGLDCELFLDPETKTSEAAFVNAAPDLHDVVLRDFVIEGAQAPQAPKDPNSDVQHRRSNRGPIRSGVVLLADAGTTLRNLRFEHLTVRNCSASAVELFGADRVDIVNCDFSASGGEVPPGPGKNHNLKLNRVAHVAVTGSRLSDSMWGSGVFLSFAQDVTVRDCELARNQMDGVTLAESNGVTVEACLSEGNSGHGFAQQTWMNPNRSVVLRNNTERNNANPA
;
A
#
# COMPACT_ATOMS: atom_id res chain seq x y z
N MET A 1 33.19 13.80 3.03
CA MET A 1 32.51 14.73 3.93
C MET A 1 33.50 15.47 4.86
N LYS A 2 34.03 14.90 5.94
CA LYS A 2 34.88 15.57 6.96
C LYS A 2 35.98 16.48 6.36
N ALA A 3 36.81 15.95 5.46
CA ALA A 3 37.89 16.73 4.83
C ALA A 3 37.37 17.93 4.03
N LYS A 4 36.23 17.80 3.37
CA LYS A 4 35.59 18.84 2.58
C LYS A 4 35.03 19.97 3.45
N ILE A 5 34.37 19.60 4.56
CA ILE A 5 33.89 20.58 5.55
C ILE A 5 35.06 21.36 6.15
N HIS A 6 36.15 20.69 6.56
CA HIS A 6 37.32 21.33 7.12
C HIS A 6 38.06 22.22 6.13
N ALA A 7 38.02 21.87 4.83
CA ALA A 7 38.59 22.68 3.77
C ALA A 7 37.70 23.89 3.35
N GLY A 8 36.49 23.97 3.91
CA GLY A 8 35.55 25.05 3.56
C GLY A 8 34.99 24.94 2.13
N GLU A 9 34.99 23.74 1.56
CA GLU A 9 34.50 23.51 0.18
C GLU A 9 32.96 23.51 0.11
N GLU A 10 32.43 24.16 -0.94
CA GLU A 10 30.99 24.14 -1.21
C GLU A 10 30.59 22.87 -2.00
N PRO A 11 29.38 22.36 -1.82
CA PRO A 11 28.29 22.83 -0.94
C PRO A 11 28.37 22.30 0.51
N TRP A 12 29.39 21.52 0.86
CA TRP A 12 29.51 20.89 2.18
C TRP A 12 29.56 21.91 3.32
N LYS A 13 30.23 23.04 3.11
CA LYS A 13 30.36 24.11 4.10
C LYS A 13 28.99 24.71 4.44
N SER A 14 28.31 25.26 3.43
CA SER A 14 27.00 25.92 3.63
C SER A 14 25.96 24.95 4.20
N ALA A 15 25.87 23.73 3.67
CA ALA A 15 24.95 22.71 4.17
C ALA A 15 25.26 22.31 5.63
N TRP A 16 26.55 22.21 5.98
CA TRP A 16 26.98 21.92 7.34
C TRP A 16 26.66 23.07 8.31
N GLU A 17 26.95 24.30 7.94
CA GLU A 17 26.63 25.48 8.75
C GLU A 17 25.12 25.62 8.98
N HIS A 18 24.31 25.31 7.95
CA HIS A 18 22.86 25.28 8.07
C HIS A 18 22.40 24.24 9.08
N TRP A 19 22.94 23.00 9.02
CA TRP A 19 22.62 21.94 9.97
C TRP A 19 23.00 22.30 11.41
N LEU A 20 24.17 22.91 11.62
CA LEU A 20 24.62 23.36 12.95
C LEU A 20 23.74 24.48 13.53
N ALA A 21 23.06 25.25 12.70
CA ALA A 21 22.18 26.32 13.16
C ALA A 21 20.83 25.80 13.73
N GLU A 22 20.51 24.52 13.53
CA GLU A 22 19.30 23.92 14.09
C GLU A 22 19.37 23.86 15.62
N PRO A 23 18.27 24.17 16.36
CA PRO A 23 18.27 24.16 17.83
C PRO A 23 18.67 22.81 18.44
N VAL A 24 18.36 21.69 17.75
CA VAL A 24 18.70 20.32 18.20
C VAL A 24 20.19 20.02 18.09
N SER A 25 20.97 20.84 17.38
CA SER A 25 22.42 20.71 17.20
C SER A 25 23.22 21.28 18.38
N SER A 26 22.59 21.99 19.31
CA SER A 26 23.22 22.59 20.48
C SER A 26 23.48 21.54 21.57
N LEU A 27 24.63 21.61 22.23
CA LEU A 27 24.94 20.81 23.43
C LEU A 27 24.00 21.12 24.61
N ASP A 28 23.27 22.24 24.57
CA ASP A 28 22.25 22.58 25.56
C ASP A 28 20.94 21.80 25.37
N PHE A 29 20.78 21.07 24.26
CA PHE A 29 19.62 20.21 24.05
C PHE A 29 19.44 19.24 25.21
N LYS A 30 18.20 19.13 25.72
CA LYS A 30 17.83 18.21 26.80
C LYS A 30 16.73 17.27 26.32
N PRO A 31 16.96 15.94 26.31
CA PRO A 31 15.92 14.99 25.99
C PRO A 31 14.78 15.04 27.01
N GLN A 32 13.54 14.90 26.55
CA GLN A 32 12.34 14.83 27.38
C GLN A 32 11.59 13.52 27.07
N PRO A 33 12.03 12.39 27.65
CA PRO A 33 11.45 11.10 27.33
C PRO A 33 10.09 10.90 28.00
N PHE A 34 9.23 10.14 27.32
CA PHE A 34 7.93 9.69 27.79
C PHE A 34 7.89 8.16 27.82
N ALA A 35 7.23 7.60 28.85
CA ALA A 35 7.04 6.15 28.94
C ALA A 35 6.04 5.65 27.89
N HIS A 36 5.00 6.42 27.62
CA HIS A 36 3.94 6.08 26.68
C HIS A 36 3.84 7.18 25.62
N ILE A 37 4.14 6.83 24.39
CA ILE A 37 3.95 7.71 23.23
C ILE A 37 2.56 7.49 22.66
N ILE A 38 1.81 8.58 22.56
CA ILE A 38 0.46 8.55 22.00
C ILE A 38 0.42 9.39 20.74
N ARG A 39 -0.03 8.79 19.62
CA ARG A 39 -0.28 9.50 18.38
C ARG A 39 -1.48 8.93 17.66
N GLY A 40 -2.62 9.62 17.75
CA GLY A 40 -3.82 9.34 16.98
C GLY A 40 -3.84 10.10 15.65
N ALA A 41 -4.68 9.64 14.73
CA ALA A 41 -4.90 10.29 13.45
C ALA A 41 -5.48 11.71 13.64
N PHE A 42 -5.08 12.62 12.75
CA PHE A 42 -5.59 14.00 12.72
C PHE A 42 -5.42 14.78 14.04
N GLY A 43 -4.41 14.45 14.82
CA GLY A 43 -4.10 15.15 16.07
C GLY A 43 -4.92 14.71 17.29
N ALA A 44 -5.73 13.67 17.17
CA ALA A 44 -6.41 13.07 18.30
C ALA A 44 -5.41 12.35 19.23
N GLY A 45 -5.35 12.74 20.51
CA GLY A 45 -4.49 12.09 21.50
C GLY A 45 -3.00 12.17 21.18
N GLN A 46 -2.39 13.36 21.32
CA GLN A 46 -0.94 13.54 21.11
C GLN A 46 -0.20 13.61 22.44
N LYS A 47 0.85 12.78 22.63
CA LYS A 47 1.72 12.84 23.81
C LYS A 47 3.11 12.31 23.48
N GLY A 48 4.16 13.10 23.75
CA GLY A 48 5.56 12.70 23.65
C GLY A 48 6.11 12.55 22.24
N GLY A 49 5.28 12.70 21.20
CA GLY A 49 5.69 12.48 19.81
C GLY A 49 6.62 13.57 19.27
N ALA A 50 6.42 14.82 19.66
CA ALA A 50 7.30 15.92 19.27
C ALA A 50 8.69 15.78 19.94
N GLU A 51 8.70 15.42 21.21
CA GLU A 51 9.91 15.21 21.99
C GLU A 51 10.73 14.02 21.49
N LEU A 52 10.06 12.96 21.06
CA LEU A 52 10.71 11.81 20.41
C LEU A 52 11.32 12.22 19.06
N SER A 53 10.58 12.96 18.24
CA SER A 53 11.05 13.43 16.93
C SER A 53 12.24 14.38 17.04
N THR A 54 12.19 15.34 17.97
CA THR A 54 13.33 16.25 18.21
C THR A 54 14.55 15.51 18.76
N SER A 55 14.35 14.49 19.61
CA SER A 55 15.45 13.65 20.09
C SER A 55 16.07 12.81 18.97
N ALA A 56 15.26 12.29 18.03
CA ALA A 56 15.77 11.58 16.86
C ALA A 56 16.59 12.50 15.94
N ALA A 57 16.16 13.73 15.73
CA ALA A 57 16.94 14.74 14.98
C ALA A 57 18.23 15.10 15.73
N ALA A 58 18.17 15.26 17.05
CA ALA A 58 19.34 15.60 17.87
C ALA A 58 20.43 14.50 17.83
N VAL A 59 20.07 13.22 17.92
CA VAL A 59 21.09 12.14 17.84
C VAL A 59 21.76 12.09 16.48
N SER A 60 21.00 12.32 15.38
CA SER A 60 21.54 12.40 14.03
C SER A 60 22.51 13.58 13.89
N SER A 61 22.17 14.75 14.42
CA SER A 61 23.04 15.92 14.40
C SER A 61 24.32 15.68 15.23
N HIS A 62 24.17 15.27 16.50
CA HIS A 62 25.32 15.13 17.38
C HIS A 62 26.27 13.99 16.98
N VAL A 63 25.78 12.87 16.44
CA VAL A 63 26.66 11.81 15.96
C VAL A 63 27.50 12.28 14.75
N ASN A 64 26.91 13.08 13.86
CA ASN A 64 27.65 13.67 12.75
C ASN A 64 28.64 14.73 13.21
N GLN A 65 28.28 15.57 14.19
CA GLN A 65 29.22 16.52 14.81
C GLN A 65 30.41 15.80 15.46
N TRP A 66 30.17 14.71 16.19
CA TRP A 66 31.24 13.85 16.71
C TRP A 66 32.17 13.35 15.60
N VAL A 67 31.61 12.78 14.53
CA VAL A 67 32.41 12.25 13.40
C VAL A 67 33.23 13.34 12.72
N VAL A 68 32.66 14.54 12.54
CA VAL A 68 33.33 15.66 11.85
C VAL A 68 34.38 16.32 12.72
N THR A 69 34.04 16.68 13.94
CA THR A 69 34.90 17.50 14.82
C THR A 69 35.84 16.66 15.67
N GLY A 70 35.45 15.47 16.10
CA GLY A 70 36.14 14.66 17.11
C GLY A 70 35.90 15.17 18.54
N ASP A 71 34.96 16.11 18.75
CA ASP A 71 34.60 16.59 20.07
C ASP A 71 33.71 15.57 20.78
N GLU A 72 34.26 14.93 21.82
CA GLU A 72 33.57 13.92 22.61
C GLU A 72 32.31 14.44 23.32
N ALA A 73 32.15 15.75 23.49
CA ALA A 73 30.94 16.31 24.08
C ALA A 73 29.69 15.89 23.26
N HIS A 74 29.82 15.82 21.95
CA HIS A 74 28.73 15.38 21.05
C HIS A 74 28.48 13.86 21.18
N ALA A 75 29.52 13.03 21.28
CA ALA A 75 29.36 11.59 21.54
C ALA A 75 28.65 11.33 22.87
N ARG A 76 29.04 12.05 23.92
CA ARG A 76 28.38 11.98 25.23
C ARG A 76 26.94 12.46 25.21
N LYS A 77 26.63 13.49 24.38
CA LYS A 77 25.25 13.97 24.20
C LYS A 77 24.36 12.89 23.54
N VAL A 78 24.86 12.16 22.54
CA VAL A 78 24.13 11.02 21.95
C VAL A 78 23.83 9.96 23.02
N ILE A 79 24.80 9.62 23.85
CA ILE A 79 24.60 8.65 24.96
C ILE A 79 23.57 9.16 25.97
N GLU A 80 23.63 10.44 26.35
CA GLU A 80 22.62 11.07 27.24
C GLU A 80 21.21 10.88 26.70
N ILE A 81 21.01 11.10 25.39
CA ILE A 81 19.70 10.94 24.76
C ILE A 81 19.29 9.47 24.73
N PHE A 82 20.20 8.56 24.36
CA PHE A 82 19.93 7.12 24.33
C PHE A 82 19.55 6.57 25.70
N ASP A 83 20.29 6.93 26.74
CA ASP A 83 20.01 6.48 28.10
C ASP A 83 18.68 7.01 28.63
N ALA A 84 18.37 8.28 28.34
CA ALA A 84 17.10 8.89 28.71
C ALA A 84 15.90 8.12 28.10
N TRP A 85 15.92 7.86 26.80
CA TRP A 85 14.83 7.15 26.13
C TRP A 85 14.81 5.66 26.48
N SER A 86 15.93 4.96 26.50
CA SER A 86 15.98 3.52 26.76
C SER A 86 15.64 3.14 28.20
N SER A 87 15.76 4.07 29.15
CA SER A 87 15.30 3.86 30.52
C SER A 87 13.82 4.20 30.74
N THR A 88 13.18 4.88 29.80
CA THR A 88 11.85 5.46 30.00
C THR A 88 10.80 4.92 29.07
N LEU A 89 11.09 4.80 27.76
CA LEU A 89 10.11 4.41 26.75
C LEU A 89 9.65 2.96 26.92
N ALA A 90 8.35 2.77 27.12
CA ALA A 90 7.72 1.48 27.35
C ALA A 90 6.86 1.02 26.18
N ASP A 91 6.09 1.94 25.55
CA ASP A 91 5.19 1.59 24.46
C ASP A 91 4.79 2.78 23.57
N PHE A 92 4.12 2.41 22.47
CA PHE A 92 3.44 3.31 21.54
C PHE A 92 1.98 2.91 21.46
N SER A 93 1.08 3.88 21.41
CA SER A 93 -0.37 3.64 21.27
C SER A 93 -1.02 4.60 20.29
N GLU A 94 -2.22 4.25 19.86
CA GLU A 94 -3.01 4.85 18.80
C GLU A 94 -2.48 4.54 17.39
N ASN A 95 -3.35 4.71 16.40
CA ASN A 95 -3.15 4.20 15.05
C ASN A 95 -1.96 4.82 14.29
N ASP A 96 -1.63 6.11 14.53
CA ASP A 96 -0.50 6.77 13.87
C ASP A 96 0.84 6.59 14.61
N ALA A 97 0.84 5.93 15.77
CA ALA A 97 2.05 5.77 16.57
C ALA A 97 3.10 4.88 15.90
N MET A 98 2.69 3.87 15.14
CA MET A 98 3.63 3.04 14.37
C MET A 98 4.35 3.83 13.27
N LEU A 99 3.68 4.80 12.63
CA LEU A 99 4.33 5.68 11.65
C LEU A 99 5.40 6.55 12.32
N LEU A 100 5.09 7.11 13.50
CA LEU A 100 6.05 7.88 14.28
C LEU A 100 7.25 7.02 14.72
N ALA A 101 7.02 5.80 15.16
CA ALA A 101 8.09 4.85 15.48
C ALA A 101 8.94 4.54 14.24
N GLY A 102 8.32 4.38 13.07
CA GLY A 102 9.00 4.21 11.79
C GLY A 102 9.86 5.41 11.39
N TRP A 103 9.45 6.63 11.72
CA TRP A 103 10.23 7.84 11.43
C TRP A 103 11.43 8.02 12.35
N THR A 104 11.28 7.67 13.62
CA THR A 104 12.26 8.01 14.66
C THR A 104 13.26 6.89 14.94
N GLY A 105 12.81 5.64 14.89
CA GLY A 105 13.64 4.49 15.28
C GLY A 105 14.85 4.28 14.39
N GLY A 106 14.73 4.57 13.08
CA GLY A 106 15.84 4.46 12.14
C GLY A 106 16.95 5.49 12.40
N GLU A 107 16.58 6.72 12.77
CA GLU A 107 17.56 7.74 13.17
C GLU A 107 18.31 7.31 14.44
N PHE A 108 17.60 6.81 15.44
CA PHE A 108 18.20 6.27 16.65
C PHE A 108 19.14 5.10 16.35
N ALA A 109 18.72 4.12 15.55
CA ALA A 109 19.53 2.93 15.29
C ALA A 109 20.76 3.24 14.42
N ASN A 110 20.64 4.12 13.41
CA ASN A 110 21.77 4.55 12.59
C ASN A 110 22.80 5.35 13.40
N ALA A 111 22.33 6.28 14.23
CA ALA A 111 23.22 7.03 15.11
C ALA A 111 23.95 6.10 16.10
N ALA A 112 23.25 5.09 16.61
CA ALA A 112 23.83 4.08 17.50
C ALA A 112 24.91 3.24 16.81
N GLU A 113 24.70 2.83 15.56
CA GLU A 113 25.69 2.08 14.78
C GLU A 113 26.95 2.92 14.51
N ILE A 114 26.78 4.19 14.11
CA ILE A 114 27.91 5.12 13.92
C ILE A 114 28.66 5.30 15.25
N LEU A 115 27.96 5.55 16.35
CA LEU A 115 28.58 5.75 17.66
C LEU A 115 29.33 4.50 18.13
N ARG A 116 28.72 3.31 18.00
CA ARG A 116 29.35 2.02 18.34
C ARG A 116 30.65 1.81 17.57
N ALA A 117 30.67 2.15 16.29
CA ALA A 117 31.83 1.98 15.42
C ALA A 117 32.94 3.01 15.67
N THR A 118 32.62 4.20 16.19
CA THR A 118 33.54 5.34 16.25
C THR A 118 33.87 5.81 17.65
N TYR A 119 33.11 5.39 18.68
CA TYR A 119 33.30 5.79 20.07
C TYR A 119 33.30 4.58 21.03
N PRO A 120 34.46 3.89 21.21
CA PRO A 120 34.55 2.65 22.00
C PRO A 120 34.19 2.80 23.49
N ALA A 121 34.12 4.02 24.00
CA ALA A 121 33.71 4.29 25.39
C ALA A 121 32.21 4.03 25.63
N TRP A 122 31.36 4.02 24.56
CA TRP A 122 29.97 3.62 24.67
C TRP A 122 29.83 2.10 24.71
N ARG A 123 29.62 1.54 25.88
CA ARG A 123 29.62 0.09 26.17
C ARG A 123 28.84 -0.26 27.43
N GLY A 124 28.70 -1.55 27.69
CA GLY A 124 28.10 -2.05 28.93
C GLY A 124 26.56 -1.89 28.95
N GLU A 125 26.06 -1.48 30.10
CA GLU A 125 24.64 -1.44 30.39
C GLU A 125 23.86 -0.45 29.48
N SER A 126 24.45 0.69 29.17
CA SER A 126 23.86 1.69 28.26
C SER A 126 23.53 1.10 26.89
N VAL A 127 24.49 0.40 26.26
CA VAL A 127 24.27 -0.28 24.99
C VAL A 127 23.20 -1.38 25.10
N THR A 128 23.26 -2.16 26.21
CA THR A 128 22.32 -3.27 26.44
C THR A 128 20.90 -2.76 26.61
N ASN A 129 20.70 -1.70 27.38
CA ASN A 129 19.39 -1.09 27.60
C ASN A 129 18.83 -0.50 26.30
N PHE A 130 19.69 0.16 25.51
CA PHE A 130 19.27 0.73 24.24
C PHE A 130 18.88 -0.35 23.23
N LYS A 131 19.68 -1.44 23.09
CA LYS A 131 19.30 -2.61 22.27
C LYS A 131 17.97 -3.21 22.74
N ARG A 132 17.79 -3.37 24.05
CA ARG A 132 16.54 -3.90 24.60
C ARG A 132 15.35 -3.04 24.19
N MET A 133 15.40 -1.72 24.34
CA MET A 133 14.33 -0.81 23.91
C MET A 133 13.98 -1.02 22.43
N LEU A 134 14.97 -1.05 21.55
CA LEU A 134 14.72 -1.28 20.12
C LEU A 134 14.06 -2.63 19.85
N LEU A 135 14.52 -3.71 20.47
CA LEU A 135 14.02 -5.06 20.24
C LEU A 135 12.66 -5.33 20.89
N THR A 136 12.34 -4.68 22.02
CA THR A 136 11.11 -4.98 22.78
C THR A 136 10.00 -3.97 22.58
N VAL A 137 10.32 -2.74 22.14
CA VAL A 137 9.33 -1.69 21.93
C VAL A 137 9.12 -1.41 20.43
N TYR A 138 10.19 -1.20 19.67
CA TYR A 138 10.08 -0.86 18.26
C TYR A 138 9.80 -2.07 17.35
N VAL A 139 10.60 -3.13 17.45
CA VAL A 139 10.52 -4.27 16.54
C VAL A 139 9.15 -4.95 16.57
N PRO A 140 8.52 -5.26 17.72
CA PRO A 140 7.21 -5.91 17.75
C PRO A 140 6.12 -5.06 17.07
N LEU A 141 6.20 -3.74 17.22
CA LEU A 141 5.27 -2.80 16.60
C LEU A 141 5.49 -2.71 15.08
N LEU A 142 6.72 -2.49 14.65
CA LEU A 142 7.02 -2.16 13.25
C LEU A 142 7.00 -3.37 12.31
N ARG A 143 7.38 -4.57 12.79
CA ARG A 143 7.38 -5.78 11.97
C ARG A 143 5.98 -6.23 11.53
N MET A 144 4.96 -5.68 12.15
CA MET A 144 3.57 -5.93 11.77
C MET A 144 3.22 -5.23 10.46
N TYR A 145 3.95 -4.19 10.11
CA TYR A 145 3.63 -3.29 9.01
C TYR A 145 2.18 -2.77 9.09
N TYR A 146 1.75 -1.98 8.12
CA TYR A 146 0.36 -1.56 8.09
C TYR A 146 -0.17 -1.60 6.65
N PRO A 147 -0.52 -2.79 6.14
CA PRO A 147 -0.82 -3.00 4.72
C PRO A 147 -2.05 -2.24 4.21
N GLU A 148 -2.90 -1.75 5.09
CA GLU A 148 -4.05 -0.91 4.73
C GLU A 148 -3.69 0.59 4.64
N ALA A 149 -2.52 0.99 5.11
CA ALA A 149 -2.03 2.36 4.95
C ALA A 149 -1.42 2.59 3.56
N ASN A 150 -1.03 3.82 3.28
CA ASN A 150 -0.26 4.15 2.08
C ASN A 150 1.21 3.73 2.22
N GLY A 151 1.90 3.51 1.11
CA GLY A 151 3.23 2.91 1.08
C GLY A 151 4.33 3.66 1.83
N ASN A 152 4.18 4.96 2.11
CA ASN A 152 5.13 5.71 2.94
C ASN A 152 5.25 5.13 4.37
N TRP A 153 4.17 4.53 4.91
CA TRP A 153 4.16 3.91 6.23
C TRP A 153 5.11 2.71 6.28
N ASP A 154 4.89 1.75 5.40
CA ASP A 154 5.72 0.54 5.34
C ASP A 154 7.16 0.87 4.95
N ALA A 155 7.37 1.88 4.09
CA ALA A 155 8.70 2.36 3.74
C ALA A 155 9.47 2.88 4.97
N ALA A 156 8.81 3.66 5.85
CA ALA A 156 9.40 4.13 7.10
C ALA A 156 9.70 2.98 8.06
N MET A 157 8.80 2.00 8.15
CA MET A 157 9.00 0.80 8.97
C MET A 157 10.15 -0.06 8.46
N MET A 158 10.26 -0.28 7.14
CA MET A 158 11.39 -1.00 6.52
C MET A 158 12.73 -0.35 6.86
N PHE A 159 12.85 0.95 6.69
CA PHE A 159 14.08 1.67 7.02
C PHE A 159 14.49 1.45 8.48
N THR A 160 13.53 1.62 9.39
CA THR A 160 13.80 1.47 10.82
C THR A 160 14.12 0.04 11.21
N LEU A 161 13.38 -0.95 10.72
CA LEU A 161 13.66 -2.35 11.00
C LEU A 161 15.02 -2.79 10.46
N LEU A 162 15.42 -2.32 9.28
CA LEU A 162 16.75 -2.61 8.73
C LEU A 162 17.86 -2.00 9.58
N ALA A 163 17.71 -0.73 9.98
CA ALA A 163 18.70 -0.08 10.85
C ALA A 163 18.83 -0.78 12.22
N ILE A 164 17.70 -1.19 12.80
CA ILE A 164 17.69 -1.98 14.05
C ILE A 164 18.36 -3.34 13.83
N GLY A 165 18.03 -4.04 12.74
CA GLY A 165 18.62 -5.34 12.40
C GLY A 165 20.15 -5.27 12.30
N ILE A 166 20.69 -4.22 11.69
CA ILE A 166 22.14 -3.98 11.58
C ILE A 166 22.75 -3.72 12.96
N PHE A 167 22.20 -2.75 13.70
CA PHE A 167 22.75 -2.39 15.01
C PHE A 167 22.68 -3.55 16.03
N CYS A 168 21.60 -4.33 16.00
CA CYS A 168 21.41 -5.49 16.86
C CYS A 168 22.06 -6.78 16.33
N GLU A 169 22.61 -6.77 15.10
CA GLU A 169 23.20 -7.93 14.42
C GLU A 169 22.17 -9.06 14.17
N ASP A 170 20.91 -8.69 13.95
CA ASP A 170 19.82 -9.61 13.64
C ASP A 170 19.66 -9.82 12.13
N ARG A 171 20.33 -10.86 11.61
CA ARG A 171 20.31 -11.19 10.19
C ARG A 171 18.91 -11.57 9.68
N GLN A 172 18.11 -12.24 10.51
CA GLN A 172 16.77 -12.66 10.13
C GLN A 172 15.86 -11.44 9.91
N LEU A 173 15.97 -10.44 10.79
CA LEU A 173 15.24 -9.18 10.63
C LEU A 173 15.66 -8.44 9.37
N MET A 174 16.97 -8.38 9.07
CA MET A 174 17.47 -7.75 7.84
C MET A 174 16.94 -8.44 6.58
N ASP A 175 17.00 -9.78 6.52
CA ASP A 175 16.55 -10.56 5.37
C ASP A 175 15.03 -10.42 5.15
N ALA A 176 14.25 -10.34 6.22
CA ALA A 176 12.81 -10.06 6.15
C ALA A 176 12.53 -8.68 5.53
N VAL A 177 13.31 -7.65 5.88
CA VAL A 177 13.17 -6.32 5.27
C VAL A 177 13.55 -6.33 3.79
N TYR A 178 14.61 -7.03 3.41
CA TYR A 178 14.99 -7.14 1.99
C TYR A 178 13.89 -7.81 1.16
N ALA A 179 13.29 -8.89 1.70
CA ALA A 179 12.15 -9.52 1.06
C ALA A 179 10.95 -8.58 0.97
N HIS A 180 10.64 -7.84 2.03
CA HIS A 180 9.52 -6.90 2.06
C HIS A 180 9.71 -5.73 1.06
N TYR A 181 10.92 -5.21 0.92
CA TYR A 181 11.24 -4.20 -0.09
C TYR A 181 10.98 -4.70 -1.52
N ARG A 182 11.34 -5.97 -1.81
CA ARG A 182 11.18 -6.56 -3.14
C ARG A 182 9.74 -6.91 -3.47
N VAL A 183 9.09 -7.60 -2.55
CA VAL A 183 7.80 -8.27 -2.79
C VAL A 183 6.78 -8.00 -1.68
N GLY A 184 7.01 -6.98 -0.90
CA GLY A 184 6.11 -6.61 0.19
C GLY A 184 4.68 -6.42 -0.29
N PRO A 185 3.73 -6.70 0.62
CA PRO A 185 2.31 -6.73 0.28
C PRO A 185 1.70 -5.36 0.00
N VAL A 186 0.57 -5.40 -0.63
CA VAL A 186 -0.46 -4.37 -0.82
C VAL A 186 0.07 -2.97 -1.19
N ASN A 187 0.92 -2.37 -0.40
CA ASN A 187 1.40 -0.98 -0.56
C ASN A 187 2.91 -0.82 -0.44
N SER A 188 3.66 -1.88 -0.11
CA SER A 188 5.00 -1.73 0.42
C SER A 188 6.14 -2.24 -0.46
N GLY A 189 5.91 -3.14 -1.40
CA GLY A 189 6.94 -3.53 -2.35
C GLY A 189 7.28 -2.40 -3.34
N ILE A 190 8.53 -2.30 -3.77
CA ILE A 190 8.97 -1.20 -4.66
C ILE A 190 8.14 -1.11 -5.95
N THR A 191 7.70 -2.23 -6.53
CA THR A 191 6.86 -2.27 -7.73
C THR A 191 5.41 -1.92 -7.47
N ARG A 192 4.99 -1.90 -6.21
CA ARG A 192 3.65 -1.51 -5.78
C ARG A 192 3.58 -0.04 -5.44
N TYR A 193 4.65 0.46 -4.83
CA TYR A 193 4.76 1.88 -4.53
C TYR A 193 5.07 2.73 -5.75
N VAL A 194 5.96 2.28 -6.63
CA VAL A 194 6.30 2.95 -7.90
C VAL A 194 5.82 2.11 -9.07
N TYR A 195 4.91 2.65 -9.86
CA TYR A 195 4.33 1.98 -11.03
C TYR A 195 5.29 1.98 -12.23
N PRO A 196 5.05 1.16 -13.27
CA PRO A 196 5.90 1.15 -14.47
C PRO A 196 6.02 2.49 -15.19
N SER A 197 5.07 3.39 -15.01
CA SER A 197 5.11 4.77 -15.52
C SER A 197 6.08 5.68 -14.74
N GLY A 198 6.50 5.28 -13.54
CA GLY A 198 7.20 6.14 -12.58
C GLY A 198 6.28 6.85 -11.60
N GLN A 199 4.99 6.91 -11.88
CA GLN A 199 4.03 7.46 -10.93
C GLN A 199 4.01 6.62 -9.64
N CYS A 200 4.06 7.29 -8.49
CA CYS A 200 3.96 6.63 -7.20
C CYS A 200 2.50 6.45 -6.77
N GLU A 201 2.26 5.47 -5.92
CA GLU A 201 0.94 5.20 -5.33
C GLU A 201 0.28 6.47 -4.78
N GLU A 202 1.03 7.29 -4.07
CA GLU A 202 0.52 8.49 -3.40
C GLU A 202 0.50 9.75 -4.29
N THR A 203 0.88 9.67 -5.56
CA THR A 203 0.92 10.83 -6.47
C THR A 203 -0.43 11.55 -6.57
N THR A 204 -1.53 10.81 -6.45
CA THR A 204 -2.88 11.37 -6.48
C THR A 204 -3.38 11.82 -5.10
N ARG A 205 -2.61 11.57 -4.03
CA ARG A 205 -2.88 12.07 -2.69
C ARG A 205 -2.24 13.44 -2.50
N ASP A 206 -0.93 13.53 -2.41
CA ASP A 206 -0.15 14.76 -2.41
C ASP A 206 1.35 14.49 -2.59
N GLN A 207 2.07 15.48 -3.08
CA GLN A 207 3.47 15.35 -3.41
C GLN A 207 4.41 15.33 -2.19
N GLY A 208 3.96 15.78 -1.03
CA GLY A 208 4.70 15.66 0.24
C GLY A 208 4.82 14.19 0.65
N HIS A 209 3.71 13.45 0.62
CA HIS A 209 3.71 12.03 0.95
C HIS A 209 4.47 11.18 -0.08
N VAL A 210 4.39 11.51 -1.37
CA VAL A 210 5.21 10.85 -2.41
C VAL A 210 6.69 10.97 -2.08
N GLN A 211 7.18 12.18 -1.80
CA GLN A 211 8.58 12.41 -1.47
C GLN A 211 8.98 11.74 -0.15
N LEU A 212 8.07 11.71 0.83
CA LEU A 212 8.29 10.99 2.10
C LEU A 212 8.49 9.50 1.86
N GLY A 213 7.60 8.85 1.11
CA GLY A 213 7.69 7.44 0.78
C GLY A 213 8.95 7.11 -0.03
N LEU A 214 9.20 7.83 -1.13
CA LEU A 214 10.43 7.69 -1.93
C LEU A 214 11.69 7.86 -1.06
N GLY A 215 11.69 8.84 -0.15
CA GLY A 215 12.79 9.09 0.77
C GLY A 215 13.10 7.89 1.67
N TYR A 216 12.08 7.21 2.20
CA TYR A 216 12.29 6.02 3.04
C TYR A 216 12.68 4.78 2.23
N PHE A 217 12.13 4.58 1.02
CA PHE A 217 12.63 3.56 0.09
C PHE A 217 14.11 3.79 -0.23
N ALA A 218 14.51 5.03 -0.48
CA ALA A 218 15.89 5.40 -0.71
C ALA A 218 16.81 5.14 0.49
N ARG A 219 16.39 5.54 1.69
CA ARG A 219 17.14 5.28 2.93
C ARG A 219 17.31 3.79 3.18
N THR A 220 16.29 2.98 2.93
CA THR A 220 16.37 1.52 3.01
C THR A 220 17.39 0.98 1.99
N ALA A 221 17.34 1.45 0.73
CA ALA A 221 18.28 1.01 -0.30
C ALA A 221 19.72 1.44 -0.01
N ILE A 222 19.97 2.65 0.48
CA ILE A 222 21.29 3.13 0.90
C ILE A 222 21.82 2.28 2.06
N THR A 223 20.98 2.00 3.04
CA THR A 223 21.34 1.21 4.21
C THR A 223 21.69 -0.24 3.82
N ALA A 224 20.89 -0.86 2.92
CA ALA A 224 21.14 -2.18 2.38
C ALA A 224 22.44 -2.23 1.55
N TRP A 225 22.70 -1.21 0.73
CA TRP A 225 23.93 -1.11 -0.06
C TRP A 225 25.18 -1.13 0.81
N ASN A 226 25.16 -0.45 1.96
CA ASN A 226 26.25 -0.48 2.93
C ASN A 226 26.44 -1.87 3.56
N GLN A 227 25.46 -2.76 3.45
CA GLN A 227 25.53 -4.16 3.88
C GLN A 227 25.81 -5.13 2.71
N GLY A 228 26.12 -4.62 1.51
CA GLY A 228 26.42 -5.40 0.33
C GLY A 228 25.19 -5.95 -0.42
N VAL A 229 23.98 -5.42 -0.13
CA VAL A 229 22.74 -5.81 -0.80
C VAL A 229 22.26 -4.67 -1.72
N ASP A 230 22.13 -4.98 -3.01
CA ASP A 230 21.68 -4.00 -4.01
C ASP A 230 20.14 -3.99 -4.13
N LEU A 231 19.49 -3.07 -3.42
CA LEU A 231 18.07 -2.78 -3.59
C LEU A 231 17.81 -1.66 -4.61
N PHE A 232 18.83 -0.94 -5.06
CA PHE A 232 18.66 0.09 -6.08
C PHE A 232 18.33 -0.49 -7.45
N GLY A 233 18.92 -1.67 -7.77
CA GLY A 233 18.71 -2.35 -9.04
C GLY A 233 17.36 -3.06 -9.17
N GLU A 234 16.59 -3.17 -8.09
CA GLU A 234 15.33 -3.93 -8.09
C GLU A 234 14.33 -3.42 -9.13
N ALA A 235 13.70 -4.38 -9.82
CA ALA A 235 12.70 -4.11 -10.86
C ALA A 235 13.17 -3.07 -11.91
N ASP A 236 14.36 -3.28 -12.46
CA ASP A 236 14.99 -2.40 -13.46
C ASP A 236 15.16 -0.95 -12.98
N ASN A 237 15.70 -0.79 -11.77
CA ASN A 237 15.91 0.51 -11.14
C ASN A 237 14.59 1.30 -10.91
N ARG A 238 13.55 0.61 -10.49
CA ARG A 238 12.22 1.18 -10.29
C ARG A 238 12.22 2.42 -9.37
N LEU A 239 13.09 2.45 -8.37
CA LEU A 239 13.23 3.59 -7.48
C LEU A 239 13.71 4.84 -8.24
N ALA A 240 14.68 4.72 -9.17
CA ALA A 240 15.14 5.84 -10.00
C ALA A 240 13.99 6.39 -10.85
N LEU A 241 13.18 5.52 -11.42
CA LEU A 241 12.04 5.91 -12.24
C LEU A 241 11.02 6.73 -11.44
N GLY A 242 10.74 6.33 -10.18
CA GLY A 242 9.85 7.08 -9.28
C GLY A 242 10.39 8.47 -8.93
N TYR A 243 11.67 8.57 -8.67
CA TYR A 243 12.32 9.87 -8.39
C TYR A 243 12.33 10.79 -9.60
N GLU A 244 12.66 10.27 -10.78
CA GLU A 244 12.74 11.05 -12.01
C GLU A 244 11.35 11.57 -12.42
N TYR A 245 10.32 10.70 -12.35
CA TYR A 245 8.94 11.07 -12.59
C TYR A 245 8.46 12.17 -11.61
N THR A 246 8.70 11.97 -10.32
CA THR A 246 8.24 12.91 -9.28
C THR A 246 8.95 14.27 -9.42
N ALA A 247 10.26 14.27 -9.68
CA ALA A 247 11.00 15.49 -9.90
C ALA A 247 10.53 16.23 -11.17
N GLN A 248 10.28 15.51 -12.27
CA GLN A 248 9.74 16.06 -13.50
C GLN A 248 8.38 16.73 -13.27
N LEU A 249 7.47 16.04 -12.58
CA LEU A 249 6.15 16.56 -12.20
C LEU A 249 6.26 17.86 -11.39
N LEU A 250 7.11 17.85 -10.34
CA LEU A 250 7.27 18.99 -9.45
C LEU A 250 7.92 20.21 -10.13
N LEU A 251 8.74 19.98 -11.14
CA LEU A 251 9.30 21.03 -12.00
C LEU A 251 8.27 21.62 -12.97
N GLY A 252 7.06 21.06 -13.02
CA GLY A 252 6.01 21.52 -13.93
C GLY A 252 6.13 21.01 -15.36
N GLU A 253 7.02 20.04 -15.60
CA GLU A 253 7.18 19.42 -16.91
C GLU A 253 6.06 18.39 -17.15
N PRO A 254 5.65 18.16 -18.41
CA PRO A 254 4.62 17.19 -18.74
C PRO A 254 5.06 15.78 -18.37
N VAL A 255 4.20 15.08 -17.64
CA VAL A 255 4.32 13.63 -17.34
C VAL A 255 3.00 12.94 -17.64
N PRO A 256 3.02 11.65 -17.99
CA PRO A 256 1.79 10.85 -18.03
C PRO A 256 1.20 10.78 -16.62
N VAL A 257 -0.03 11.27 -16.45
CA VAL A 257 -0.69 11.34 -15.16
C VAL A 257 -1.95 10.50 -15.19
N TYR A 258 -2.11 9.64 -14.20
CA TYR A 258 -3.29 8.84 -13.97
C TYR A 258 -3.97 9.31 -12.69
N GLY A 259 -5.17 9.81 -12.83
CA GLY A 259 -5.92 10.44 -11.76
C GLY A 259 -5.64 11.94 -11.62
N ASN A 260 -6.21 12.53 -10.59
CA ASN A 260 -5.99 13.95 -10.28
C ASN A 260 -4.75 14.11 -9.41
N ILE A 261 -3.87 15.00 -9.80
CA ILE A 261 -2.70 15.33 -9.00
C ILE A 261 -3.01 16.53 -8.12
N VAL A 262 -2.74 16.41 -6.83
CA VAL A 262 -2.72 17.54 -5.92
C VAL A 262 -1.41 18.30 -6.15
N ASP A 263 -1.54 19.56 -6.52
CA ASP A 263 -0.45 20.40 -6.98
C ASP A 263 0.37 20.95 -5.81
N HIS A 264 1.66 20.59 -5.77
CA HIS A 264 2.68 21.16 -4.87
C HIS A 264 3.96 21.46 -5.64
N ARG A 265 3.82 22.00 -6.86
CA ARG A 265 4.95 22.30 -7.75
C ARG A 265 6.01 23.14 -7.06
N ASN A 266 7.28 22.87 -7.41
CA ASN A 266 8.45 23.54 -6.88
C ASN A 266 8.66 23.43 -5.35
N ARG A 267 8.07 22.44 -4.71
CA ARG A 267 8.31 22.14 -3.30
C ARG A 267 9.07 20.83 -3.17
N PHE A 268 10.39 20.92 -3.12
CA PHE A 268 11.27 19.77 -3.00
C PHE A 268 11.63 19.51 -1.53
N SER A 269 11.51 18.25 -1.10
CA SER A 269 12.04 17.77 0.17
C SER A 269 13.51 17.41 0.04
N ASP A 270 14.23 17.30 1.16
CA ASP A 270 15.63 16.89 1.19
C ASP A 270 15.81 15.37 1.04
N VAL A 271 15.41 14.80 -0.10
CA VAL A 271 15.47 13.35 -0.34
C VAL A 271 16.17 12.96 -1.65
N TYR A 272 16.62 13.93 -2.45
CA TYR A 272 17.10 13.68 -3.80
C TYR A 272 18.60 13.41 -3.90
N GLU A 273 19.42 14.00 -3.04
CA GLU A 273 20.89 13.98 -3.21
C GLU A 273 21.47 12.55 -3.15
N GLY A 274 21.10 11.75 -2.16
CA GLY A 274 21.62 10.40 -1.99
C GLY A 274 21.31 9.48 -3.18
N ILE A 275 20.11 9.61 -3.73
CA ILE A 275 19.65 8.86 -4.90
C ILE A 275 20.39 9.28 -6.16
N LEU A 276 20.47 10.59 -6.41
CA LEU A 276 21.20 11.14 -7.54
C LEU A 276 22.65 10.66 -7.56
N GLN A 277 23.34 10.75 -6.42
CA GLN A 277 24.73 10.34 -6.31
C GLN A 277 24.91 8.83 -6.56
N HIS A 278 24.02 8.00 -6.02
CA HIS A 278 24.12 6.55 -6.23
C HIS A 278 23.88 6.18 -7.69
N TYR A 279 22.77 6.59 -8.27
CA TYR A 279 22.45 6.21 -9.64
C TYR A 279 23.43 6.78 -10.65
N ARG A 280 23.86 8.02 -10.50
CA ARG A 280 24.84 8.63 -11.40
C ARG A 280 26.21 7.97 -11.33
N TYR A 281 26.77 7.79 -10.13
CA TYR A 281 28.17 7.39 -9.98
C TYR A 281 28.38 5.90 -9.76
N VAL A 282 27.35 5.15 -9.37
CA VAL A 282 27.44 3.71 -9.15
C VAL A 282 26.74 2.93 -10.24
N LYS A 283 25.54 3.37 -10.63
CA LYS A 283 24.74 2.68 -11.67
C LYS A 283 24.95 3.26 -13.06
N HIS A 284 25.59 4.43 -13.20
CA HIS A 284 25.79 5.17 -14.45
C HIS A 284 24.47 5.46 -15.18
N ILE A 285 23.45 5.86 -14.42
CA ILE A 285 22.12 6.23 -14.91
C ILE A 285 21.96 7.75 -14.82
N ASP A 286 21.53 8.37 -15.90
CA ASP A 286 21.23 9.80 -15.93
C ASP A 286 19.85 10.09 -15.32
N MET A 287 19.81 11.12 -14.46
CA MET A 287 18.61 11.54 -13.74
C MET A 287 18.46 13.08 -13.80
N PRO A 288 18.19 13.66 -14.97
CA PRO A 288 18.25 15.10 -15.18
C PRO A 288 17.23 15.89 -14.38
N TYR A 289 16.05 15.38 -14.12
CA TYR A 289 15.03 16.05 -13.29
C TYR A 289 15.34 15.90 -11.81
N THR A 290 15.77 14.73 -11.37
CA THR A 290 16.26 14.50 -10.00
C THR A 290 17.46 15.38 -9.67
N GLU A 291 18.35 15.64 -10.62
CA GLU A 291 19.46 16.58 -10.44
C GLU A 291 18.97 18.01 -10.21
N LYS A 292 18.03 18.50 -11.02
CA LYS A 292 17.44 19.82 -10.82
C LYS A 292 16.77 19.95 -9.44
N ALA A 293 16.07 18.88 -9.00
CA ALA A 293 15.46 18.83 -7.67
C ALA A 293 16.52 18.86 -6.55
N ALA A 294 17.59 18.08 -6.66
CA ALA A 294 18.69 18.09 -5.69
C ALA A 294 19.39 19.45 -5.63
N LEU A 295 19.66 20.07 -6.79
CA LEU A 295 20.29 21.40 -6.86
C LEU A 295 19.49 22.48 -6.15
N SER A 296 18.15 22.42 -6.17
CA SER A 296 17.28 23.42 -5.55
C SER A 296 17.39 23.51 -4.03
N ALA A 297 17.87 22.45 -3.37
CA ALA A 297 17.97 22.36 -1.92
C ALA A 297 19.40 22.15 -1.40
N ARG A 298 20.38 21.97 -2.28
CA ARG A 298 21.72 21.44 -1.94
C ARG A 298 22.44 22.22 -0.84
N GLU A 299 22.37 23.54 -0.84
CA GLU A 299 23.05 24.39 0.14
C GLU A 299 22.45 24.29 1.56
N HIS A 300 21.25 23.72 1.69
CA HIS A 300 20.53 23.56 2.95
C HIS A 300 20.21 22.09 3.25
N SER A 301 20.80 21.18 2.47
CA SER A 301 20.47 19.75 2.51
C SER A 301 21.41 18.97 3.43
N HIS A 302 20.85 18.26 4.40
CA HIS A 302 21.58 17.23 5.17
C HIS A 302 22.12 16.13 4.22
N GLY A 303 21.37 15.84 3.16
CA GLY A 303 21.79 14.93 2.10
C GLY A 303 23.04 15.38 1.37
N ALA A 304 23.24 16.69 1.16
CA ALA A 304 24.46 17.20 0.57
C ALA A 304 25.67 16.99 1.47
N VAL A 305 25.51 17.15 2.79
CA VAL A 305 26.60 16.88 3.75
C VAL A 305 27.06 15.43 3.65
N THR A 306 26.14 14.50 3.58
CA THR A 306 26.42 13.06 3.70
C THR A 306 26.69 12.37 2.38
N PHE A 307 26.04 12.74 1.30
CA PHE A 307 26.02 12.00 0.04
C PHE A 307 26.71 12.70 -1.13
N PHE A 308 26.79 14.03 -1.16
CA PHE A 308 27.36 14.72 -2.31
C PHE A 308 28.84 14.34 -2.53
N ARG A 309 29.19 13.96 -3.76
CA ARG A 309 30.53 13.49 -4.14
C ARG A 309 31.28 14.44 -5.07
N GLY A 310 30.62 15.52 -5.49
CA GLY A 310 31.15 16.47 -6.47
C GLY A 310 30.79 16.10 -7.91
N PRO A 311 31.00 17.03 -8.87
CA PRO A 311 30.84 16.74 -10.27
C PRO A 311 31.98 15.83 -10.73
N GLN A 312 31.69 14.59 -11.10
CA GLN A 312 32.65 13.68 -11.72
C GLN A 312 32.12 13.27 -13.09
N GLY A 313 32.99 13.40 -14.09
CA GLY A 313 32.63 13.21 -15.48
C GLY A 313 32.73 11.76 -15.95
N ASN A 314 31.62 11.03 -15.86
CA ASN A 314 31.36 9.90 -16.75
C ASN A 314 29.95 10.09 -17.30
N GLU A 315 29.75 10.01 -18.59
CA GLU A 315 28.44 10.15 -19.21
C GLU A 315 27.54 8.95 -18.85
N PRO A 316 26.37 9.19 -18.19
CA PRO A 316 25.49 8.14 -17.72
C PRO A 316 24.58 7.58 -18.83
N ALA A 317 24.15 6.31 -18.67
CA ALA A 317 23.11 5.72 -19.51
C ALA A 317 21.72 6.26 -19.14
N THR A 318 20.86 6.48 -20.14
CA THR A 318 19.47 6.93 -19.92
C THR A 318 18.58 5.83 -19.37
N LEU A 319 17.68 6.18 -18.46
CA LEU A 319 16.63 5.28 -17.97
C LEU A 319 15.72 4.81 -19.12
N ARG A 320 15.46 3.52 -19.18
CA ARG A 320 14.53 2.94 -20.15
C ARG A 320 13.18 2.67 -19.48
N SER A 321 12.09 3.03 -20.17
CA SER A 321 10.74 2.61 -19.78
C SER A 321 10.55 1.11 -19.93
N ALA A 322 9.74 0.50 -19.07
CA ALA A 322 9.43 -0.93 -19.11
C ALA A 322 8.72 -1.34 -20.43
N PRO A 323 8.92 -2.58 -20.93
CA PRO A 323 8.32 -3.01 -22.20
C PRO A 323 6.79 -3.14 -22.14
N ALA A 324 6.15 -2.91 -23.29
CA ALA A 324 4.71 -2.96 -23.47
C ALA A 324 4.14 -4.40 -23.35
N ARG A 325 2.93 -4.53 -22.81
CA ARG A 325 2.21 -5.80 -22.55
C ARG A 325 1.40 -6.27 -23.77
N SER A 326 1.26 -7.59 -23.93
CA SER A 326 0.46 -8.22 -25.02
C SER A 326 -0.97 -8.56 -24.56
N LYS A 327 -1.93 -8.53 -25.51
CA LYS A 327 -3.37 -8.81 -25.30
C LYS A 327 -3.69 -10.31 -25.44
N ILE A 328 -4.62 -10.83 -24.65
CA ILE A 328 -5.06 -12.23 -24.66
C ILE A 328 -6.56 -12.39 -24.82
N ALA A 329 -6.93 -13.54 -25.41
CA ALA A 329 -8.32 -13.94 -25.71
C ALA A 329 -8.96 -14.73 -24.56
N VAL A 330 -10.26 -14.56 -24.38
CA VAL A 330 -11.11 -15.16 -23.35
C VAL A 330 -11.42 -16.64 -23.65
N LEU A 331 -11.33 -17.49 -22.63
CA LEU A 331 -11.75 -18.89 -22.66
C LEU A 331 -13.19 -19.06 -22.22
N ALA A 332 -14.01 -19.71 -23.03
CA ALA A 332 -15.39 -20.04 -22.69
C ALA A 332 -15.47 -21.34 -21.86
N GLY A 333 -16.08 -21.31 -20.69
CA GLY A 333 -16.27 -22.44 -19.76
C GLY A 333 -17.66 -23.06 -19.81
N ALA A 334 -17.73 -24.35 -19.52
CA ALA A 334 -18.92 -25.18 -19.59
C ALA A 334 -19.88 -25.00 -18.40
N GLN A 335 -21.18 -25.07 -18.65
CA GLN A 335 -22.25 -24.84 -17.68
C GLN A 335 -22.62 -26.11 -16.89
N SER A 336 -22.91 -25.97 -15.59
CA SER A 336 -23.63 -26.93 -14.77
C SER A 336 -24.97 -26.35 -14.27
N LYS A 337 -26.02 -27.17 -14.28
CA LYS A 337 -27.43 -26.83 -14.07
C LYS A 337 -27.84 -26.91 -12.60
N PRO A 338 -28.60 -25.94 -12.04
CA PRO A 338 -29.01 -25.94 -10.64
C PRO A 338 -30.25 -26.82 -10.37
N THR A 339 -30.36 -27.36 -9.16
CA THR A 339 -31.53 -28.06 -8.60
C THR A 339 -32.49 -27.06 -7.95
N ALA A 340 -33.76 -27.16 -8.28
CA ALA A 340 -34.83 -26.29 -7.82
C ALA A 340 -35.42 -26.68 -6.46
N SER A 341 -35.76 -25.70 -5.62
CA SER A 341 -36.63 -25.80 -4.46
C SER A 341 -37.83 -24.85 -4.58
N THR A 342 -38.92 -25.19 -3.93
CA THR A 342 -40.31 -24.71 -4.03
C THR A 342 -40.51 -23.20 -3.90
N PRO A 343 -41.52 -22.59 -4.55
CA PRO A 343 -41.57 -21.13 -4.76
C PRO A 343 -42.01 -20.38 -3.51
N ALA A 344 -41.13 -19.58 -3.00
CA ALA A 344 -41.42 -18.39 -2.23
C ALA A 344 -42.05 -17.31 -3.14
N SER A 345 -42.59 -16.24 -2.56
CA SER A 345 -43.20 -15.12 -3.29
C SER A 345 -42.31 -14.64 -4.44
N ALA A 346 -42.88 -14.43 -5.61
CA ALA A 346 -42.17 -13.95 -6.78
C ALA A 346 -42.72 -12.57 -7.21
N ILE A 347 -41.81 -11.61 -7.41
CA ILE A 347 -42.11 -10.28 -7.91
C ILE A 347 -41.30 -10.06 -9.17
N SER A 348 -41.93 -9.57 -10.23
CA SER A 348 -41.23 -9.18 -11.46
C SER A 348 -41.41 -7.68 -11.69
N ILE A 349 -40.31 -7.00 -12.00
CA ILE A 349 -40.32 -5.56 -12.27
C ILE A 349 -39.59 -5.25 -13.58
N ALA A 350 -39.95 -4.12 -14.16
CA ALA A 350 -39.32 -3.55 -15.35
C ALA A 350 -38.55 -2.25 -14.98
N PRO A 351 -37.68 -1.75 -15.84
CA PRO A 351 -37.02 -0.45 -15.64
C PRO A 351 -38.00 0.67 -15.29
N GLY A 352 -37.61 1.52 -14.33
CA GLY A 352 -38.45 2.57 -13.76
C GLY A 352 -39.25 2.17 -12.52
N ALA A 353 -39.38 0.88 -12.22
CA ALA A 353 -39.96 0.43 -10.95
C ALA A 353 -38.91 0.43 -9.83
N SER A 354 -39.35 0.66 -8.59
CA SER A 354 -38.46 0.63 -7.40
C SER A 354 -38.05 -0.80 -7.03
N ILE A 355 -36.74 -1.06 -7.16
CA ILE A 355 -36.16 -2.32 -6.70
C ILE A 355 -36.31 -2.45 -5.17
N GLN A 356 -36.08 -1.37 -4.40
CA GLN A 356 -36.19 -1.40 -2.94
C GLN A 356 -37.61 -1.73 -2.48
N ASP A 357 -38.64 -1.13 -3.07
CA ASP A 357 -40.03 -1.45 -2.70
C ASP A 357 -40.38 -2.92 -2.96
N ALA A 358 -39.81 -3.51 -4.02
CA ALA A 358 -40.00 -4.93 -4.30
C ALA A 358 -39.27 -5.82 -3.27
N LEU A 359 -38.06 -5.46 -2.89
CA LEU A 359 -37.30 -6.14 -1.84
C LEU A 359 -38.00 -6.07 -0.48
N ASP A 360 -38.53 -4.89 -0.11
CA ASP A 360 -39.27 -4.69 1.15
C ASP A 360 -40.54 -5.54 1.19
N LYS A 361 -41.24 -5.67 0.06
CA LYS A 361 -42.40 -6.56 -0.04
C LYS A 361 -42.02 -8.04 0.09
N LEU A 362 -40.90 -8.46 -0.51
CA LEU A 362 -40.41 -9.82 -0.35
C LEU A 362 -40.00 -10.08 1.10
N ALA A 363 -39.29 -9.14 1.73
CA ALA A 363 -38.91 -9.26 3.15
C ALA A 363 -40.12 -9.40 4.08
N ALA A 364 -41.16 -8.60 3.85
CA ALA A 364 -42.42 -8.67 4.62
C ALA A 364 -43.13 -10.03 4.48
N ASN A 365 -42.89 -10.76 3.38
CA ASN A 365 -43.45 -12.09 3.11
C ASN A 365 -42.47 -13.23 3.45
N GLY A 366 -41.38 -12.96 4.15
CA GLY A 366 -40.39 -13.94 4.57
C GLY A 366 -39.35 -14.32 3.51
N GLY A 367 -39.30 -13.59 2.40
CA GLY A 367 -38.35 -13.77 1.31
C GLY A 367 -39.02 -14.09 -0.03
N GLY A 368 -38.20 -14.44 -1.02
CA GLY A 368 -38.69 -14.82 -2.34
C GLY A 368 -37.77 -14.42 -3.48
N THR A 369 -38.31 -14.42 -4.70
CA THR A 369 -37.55 -14.08 -5.91
C THR A 369 -37.99 -12.76 -6.49
N LEU A 370 -37.05 -11.84 -6.71
CA LEU A 370 -37.20 -10.65 -7.50
C LEU A 370 -36.62 -10.88 -8.90
N SER A 371 -37.47 -10.84 -9.92
CA SER A 371 -37.06 -10.96 -11.32
C SER A 371 -36.98 -9.57 -11.94
N LEU A 372 -35.81 -9.24 -12.50
CA LEU A 372 -35.57 -7.98 -13.21
C LEU A 372 -35.63 -8.23 -14.71
N ALA A 373 -36.54 -7.52 -15.40
CA ALA A 373 -36.60 -7.54 -16.86
C ALA A 373 -35.36 -6.87 -17.48
N ALA A 374 -35.09 -7.14 -18.74
CA ALA A 374 -34.03 -6.46 -19.48
C ALA A 374 -34.22 -4.94 -19.48
N GLY A 375 -33.12 -4.21 -19.38
CA GLY A 375 -33.07 -2.75 -19.45
C GLY A 375 -32.23 -2.12 -18.34
N LEU A 376 -32.17 -0.80 -18.34
CA LEU A 376 -31.36 0.01 -17.45
C LEU A 376 -32.14 0.41 -16.19
N TYR A 377 -31.62 0.08 -15.04
CA TYR A 377 -32.12 0.48 -13.72
C TYR A 377 -31.14 1.49 -13.09
N THR A 378 -31.43 2.77 -13.25
CA THR A 378 -30.63 3.80 -12.55
C THR A 378 -30.94 3.79 -11.06
N LEU A 379 -29.91 3.57 -10.23
CA LEU A 379 -30.08 3.49 -8.78
C LEU A 379 -29.98 4.87 -8.14
N PRO A 380 -31.08 5.40 -7.56
CA PRO A 380 -31.06 6.71 -6.90
C PRO A 380 -30.44 6.65 -5.50
N ALA A 381 -30.33 5.47 -4.93
CA ALA A 381 -29.77 5.21 -3.61
C ALA A 381 -29.26 3.77 -3.51
N THR A 382 -28.44 3.50 -2.51
CA THR A 382 -27.99 2.16 -2.15
C THR A 382 -29.17 1.26 -1.77
N LEU A 383 -29.21 0.06 -2.33
CA LEU A 383 -30.22 -0.96 -2.05
C LEU A 383 -29.84 -1.78 -0.81
N ARG A 384 -30.83 -2.03 0.06
CA ARG A 384 -30.67 -2.84 1.25
C ARG A 384 -31.21 -4.25 1.00
N LEU A 385 -30.31 -5.24 1.01
CA LEU A 385 -30.65 -6.65 0.80
C LEU A 385 -31.23 -7.27 2.07
N PRO A 386 -32.47 -7.77 2.04
CA PRO A 386 -32.98 -8.60 3.12
C PRO A 386 -32.53 -10.06 2.97
N SER A 387 -32.64 -10.84 4.05
CA SER A 387 -32.40 -12.29 4.00
C SER A 387 -33.48 -13.04 3.20
N ASN A 388 -33.17 -14.26 2.77
CA ASN A 388 -34.06 -15.18 2.03
C ASN A 388 -34.51 -14.65 0.67
N VAL A 389 -33.67 -13.89 -0.03
CA VAL A 389 -34.03 -13.35 -1.35
C VAL A 389 -33.12 -13.83 -2.46
N THR A 390 -33.73 -14.05 -3.63
CA THR A 390 -33.04 -14.19 -4.91
C THR A 390 -33.34 -12.99 -5.77
N ILE A 391 -32.30 -12.29 -6.26
CA ILE A 391 -32.46 -11.30 -7.33
C ILE A 391 -31.92 -11.93 -8.60
N ALA A 392 -32.78 -12.06 -9.60
CA ALA A 392 -32.45 -12.64 -10.89
C ALA A 392 -32.74 -11.65 -12.02
N GLY A 393 -31.73 -11.29 -12.76
CA GLY A 393 -31.87 -10.48 -13.98
C GLY A 393 -32.10 -11.34 -15.23
N SER A 394 -31.99 -10.72 -16.38
CA SER A 394 -32.12 -11.36 -17.70
C SER A 394 -30.77 -11.47 -18.44
N GLY A 395 -29.68 -11.49 -17.74
CA GLY A 395 -28.32 -11.54 -18.28
C GLY A 395 -27.73 -10.14 -18.48
N LEU A 396 -26.83 -10.00 -19.46
CA LEU A 396 -26.11 -8.75 -19.71
C LEU A 396 -26.98 -7.58 -20.14
N ASP A 397 -28.21 -7.84 -20.57
CA ASP A 397 -29.17 -6.83 -20.94
C ASP A 397 -29.92 -6.21 -19.74
N CYS A 398 -29.70 -6.71 -18.53
CA CYS A 398 -30.24 -6.17 -17.30
C CYS A 398 -29.12 -5.46 -16.54
N GLU A 399 -29.12 -4.13 -16.51
CA GLU A 399 -28.04 -3.33 -15.93
C GLU A 399 -28.55 -2.43 -14.80
N LEU A 400 -27.92 -2.54 -13.64
CA LEU A 400 -28.07 -1.66 -12.50
C LEU A 400 -26.95 -0.62 -12.56
N PHE A 401 -27.32 0.63 -12.78
CA PHE A 401 -26.39 1.73 -13.02
C PHE A 401 -26.29 2.64 -11.80
N LEU A 402 -25.06 2.78 -11.28
CA LEU A 402 -24.73 3.71 -10.21
C LEU A 402 -24.49 5.09 -10.83
N ASP A 403 -25.51 5.92 -10.90
CA ASP A 403 -25.43 7.25 -11.49
C ASP A 403 -24.35 8.11 -10.83
N PRO A 404 -23.34 8.58 -11.58
CA PRO A 404 -22.26 9.42 -11.06
C PRO A 404 -22.74 10.76 -10.48
N GLU A 405 -23.90 11.24 -10.89
CA GLU A 405 -24.48 12.48 -10.35
C GLU A 405 -25.17 12.28 -8.99
N THR A 406 -25.46 11.03 -8.61
CA THR A 406 -26.11 10.71 -7.34
C THR A 406 -25.09 10.70 -6.20
N LYS A 407 -25.22 11.61 -5.25
CA LYS A 407 -24.30 11.74 -4.09
C LYS A 407 -24.62 10.77 -2.94
N THR A 408 -25.69 10.01 -3.03
CA THR A 408 -26.24 9.22 -1.91
C THR A 408 -26.00 7.71 -2.01
N SER A 409 -25.46 7.21 -3.11
CA SER A 409 -25.18 5.79 -3.27
C SER A 409 -23.69 5.49 -3.12
N GLU A 410 -23.32 4.80 -2.02
CA GLU A 410 -21.95 4.33 -1.76
C GLU A 410 -21.72 2.92 -2.34
N ALA A 411 -22.78 2.15 -2.55
CA ALA A 411 -22.77 0.84 -3.17
C ALA A 411 -24.10 0.56 -3.87
N ALA A 412 -24.13 -0.38 -4.80
CA ALA A 412 -25.41 -0.86 -5.34
C ALA A 412 -26.19 -1.60 -4.26
N PHE A 413 -25.52 -2.50 -3.52
CA PHE A 413 -26.13 -3.29 -2.46
C PHE A 413 -25.31 -3.24 -1.16
N VAL A 414 -26.06 -3.11 -0.04
CA VAL A 414 -25.57 -3.38 1.33
C VAL A 414 -26.55 -4.32 2.03
N ASN A 415 -26.12 -5.00 3.09
CA ASN A 415 -27.03 -5.81 3.90
C ASN A 415 -28.03 -4.95 4.69
N ALA A 416 -29.28 -5.39 4.77
CA ALA A 416 -30.31 -4.74 5.58
C ALA A 416 -30.15 -5.05 7.08
N ALA A 417 -29.55 -6.20 7.42
CA ALA A 417 -29.26 -6.64 8.78
C ALA A 417 -27.86 -7.26 8.86
N PRO A 418 -27.18 -7.20 10.02
CA PRO A 418 -25.79 -7.66 10.17
C PRO A 418 -25.64 -9.19 10.13
N ASP A 419 -26.73 -9.95 10.19
CA ASP A 419 -26.81 -11.40 10.13
C ASP A 419 -27.44 -11.90 8.82
N LEU A 420 -27.33 -11.13 7.73
CA LEU A 420 -27.87 -11.47 6.42
C LEU A 420 -27.58 -12.92 6.02
N HIS A 421 -28.59 -13.61 5.50
CA HIS A 421 -28.45 -15.00 5.08
C HIS A 421 -29.37 -15.40 3.92
N ASP A 422 -28.98 -16.48 3.23
CA ASP A 422 -29.74 -17.08 2.13
C ASP A 422 -30.07 -16.08 1.00
N VAL A 423 -29.01 -15.48 0.43
CA VAL A 423 -29.11 -14.49 -0.64
C VAL A 423 -28.47 -15.01 -1.92
N VAL A 424 -29.17 -14.85 -3.02
CA VAL A 424 -28.66 -15.14 -4.37
C VAL A 424 -28.77 -13.91 -5.24
N LEU A 425 -27.65 -13.49 -5.84
CA LEU A 425 -27.60 -12.44 -6.87
C LEU A 425 -27.13 -13.08 -8.18
N ARG A 426 -27.91 -12.99 -9.24
CA ARG A 426 -27.57 -13.66 -10.50
C ARG A 426 -28.12 -13.01 -11.75
N ASP A 427 -27.40 -13.21 -12.85
CA ASP A 427 -27.81 -12.91 -14.21
C ASP A 427 -28.11 -11.42 -14.45
N PHE A 428 -27.29 -10.50 -13.94
CA PHE A 428 -27.36 -9.06 -14.24
C PHE A 428 -26.00 -8.36 -14.11
N VAL A 429 -25.98 -7.11 -14.55
CA VAL A 429 -24.79 -6.24 -14.50
C VAL A 429 -24.97 -5.18 -13.42
N ILE A 430 -23.90 -4.90 -12.66
CA ILE A 430 -23.76 -3.70 -11.85
C ILE A 430 -22.66 -2.84 -12.50
N GLU A 431 -23.04 -1.66 -12.97
CA GLU A 431 -22.13 -0.70 -13.57
C GLU A 431 -21.87 0.46 -12.61
N GLY A 432 -20.60 0.57 -12.15
CA GLY A 432 -20.18 1.58 -11.17
C GLY A 432 -19.97 2.98 -11.75
N ALA A 433 -20.12 3.11 -13.07
CA ALA A 433 -19.98 4.38 -13.80
C ALA A 433 -18.62 5.08 -13.66
N GLN A 434 -17.60 4.36 -13.24
CA GLN A 434 -16.23 4.84 -13.31
C GLN A 434 -15.78 4.79 -14.77
N ALA A 435 -15.86 5.90 -15.49
CA ALA A 435 -15.48 5.94 -16.89
C ALA A 435 -14.03 5.46 -17.09
N PRO A 436 -13.78 4.42 -17.88
CA PRO A 436 -12.43 4.07 -18.28
C PRO A 436 -11.91 5.17 -19.20
N GLN A 437 -10.90 5.87 -18.77
CA GLN A 437 -10.13 6.69 -19.70
C GLN A 437 -9.18 5.76 -20.43
N ALA A 438 -9.20 5.80 -21.76
CA ALA A 438 -8.28 5.00 -22.55
C ALA A 438 -6.84 5.37 -22.18
N PRO A 439 -6.00 4.41 -21.77
CA PRO A 439 -4.62 4.68 -21.47
C PRO A 439 -3.90 5.21 -22.70
N LYS A 440 -3.34 6.39 -22.58
CA LYS A 440 -2.44 6.94 -23.60
C LYS A 440 -1.03 6.38 -23.44
N ASP A 441 -0.72 5.84 -22.28
CA ASP A 441 0.54 5.24 -21.93
C ASP A 441 0.35 3.72 -21.77
N PRO A 442 1.12 2.88 -22.47
CA PRO A 442 1.04 1.43 -22.37
C PRO A 442 1.36 0.87 -20.98
N ASN A 443 1.96 1.67 -20.10
CA ASN A 443 2.27 1.26 -18.73
C ASN A 443 1.08 1.40 -17.76
N SER A 444 -0.09 1.73 -18.23
CA SER A 444 -1.11 2.30 -17.37
C SER A 444 -2.51 1.80 -17.61
N ASP A 445 -2.66 0.59 -18.05
CA ASP A 445 -3.97 0.00 -18.38
C ASP A 445 -5.05 0.19 -17.32
N VAL A 446 -4.67 0.56 -16.11
CA VAL A 446 -5.55 0.49 -14.96
C VAL A 446 -5.80 1.82 -14.29
N GLN A 447 -4.85 2.71 -14.35
CA GLN A 447 -4.80 3.89 -13.46
C GLN A 447 -5.72 5.03 -13.85
N HIS A 448 -6.09 5.10 -15.12
CA HIS A 448 -6.95 6.15 -15.59
C HIS A 448 -8.38 6.07 -15.11
N ARG A 449 -8.77 4.90 -14.64
CA ARG A 449 -10.14 4.60 -14.26
C ARG A 449 -10.49 5.15 -12.89
N ARG A 450 -9.53 5.82 -12.25
CA ARG A 450 -9.75 6.47 -10.99
C ARG A 450 -10.42 7.81 -11.19
N SER A 451 -11.57 8.01 -10.57
CA SER A 451 -12.19 9.31 -10.42
C SER A 451 -12.02 9.81 -9.00
N ASN A 452 -11.27 10.89 -8.84
CA ASN A 452 -11.14 11.59 -7.57
C ASN A 452 -12.30 12.59 -7.34
N ARG A 453 -13.26 12.65 -8.23
CA ARG A 453 -14.32 13.66 -8.22
C ARG A 453 -15.70 13.11 -7.91
N GLY A 454 -15.87 11.80 -7.88
CA GLY A 454 -17.13 11.16 -7.58
C GLY A 454 -17.19 10.58 -6.16
N PRO A 455 -18.36 10.23 -5.66
CA PRO A 455 -18.51 9.46 -4.44
C PRO A 455 -17.84 8.09 -4.62
N ILE A 456 -17.36 7.52 -3.52
CA ILE A 456 -16.86 6.14 -3.47
C ILE A 456 -18.02 5.22 -3.79
N ARG A 457 -17.83 4.34 -4.79
CA ARG A 457 -18.87 3.43 -5.25
C ARG A 457 -18.33 2.02 -5.34
N SER A 458 -18.98 1.14 -4.59
CA SER A 458 -18.79 -0.30 -4.65
C SER A 458 -19.97 -0.96 -5.37
N GLY A 459 -19.77 -2.18 -5.86
CA GLY A 459 -20.90 -2.96 -6.37
C GLY A 459 -21.71 -3.53 -5.22
N VAL A 460 -21.14 -4.47 -4.48
CA VAL A 460 -21.79 -5.14 -3.36
C VAL A 460 -20.90 -5.06 -2.13
N VAL A 461 -21.43 -4.53 -1.01
CA VAL A 461 -20.73 -4.44 0.29
C VAL A 461 -21.60 -5.07 1.36
N LEU A 462 -21.21 -6.25 1.83
CA LEU A 462 -21.93 -6.98 2.88
C LEU A 462 -21.03 -7.19 4.08
N LEU A 463 -21.40 -6.60 5.21
CA LEU A 463 -20.56 -6.54 6.40
C LEU A 463 -21.33 -7.10 7.61
N ALA A 464 -20.77 -8.10 8.28
CA ALA A 464 -21.25 -8.56 9.57
C ALA A 464 -20.80 -7.61 10.69
N ASP A 465 -21.63 -7.42 11.70
CA ASP A 465 -21.25 -6.73 12.93
C ASP A 465 -20.53 -7.69 13.90
N ALA A 466 -19.97 -7.15 14.97
CA ALA A 466 -19.34 -7.94 16.02
C ALA A 466 -20.32 -8.97 16.60
N GLY A 467 -19.95 -10.25 16.53
CA GLY A 467 -20.76 -11.36 17.02
C GLY A 467 -21.83 -11.88 16.05
N THR A 468 -21.94 -11.33 14.86
CA THR A 468 -22.81 -11.83 13.79
C THR A 468 -22.01 -12.47 12.66
N THR A 469 -22.69 -13.17 11.77
CA THR A 469 -22.07 -13.81 10.59
C THR A 469 -23.08 -13.80 9.45
N LEU A 470 -22.65 -13.35 8.28
CA LEU A 470 -23.41 -13.49 7.04
C LEU A 470 -23.34 -14.95 6.58
N ARG A 471 -24.42 -15.52 6.02
CA ARG A 471 -24.42 -16.95 5.66
C ARG A 471 -25.11 -17.25 4.35
N ASN A 472 -24.62 -18.30 3.66
CA ASN A 472 -25.24 -18.84 2.45
C ASN A 472 -25.45 -17.75 1.37
N LEU A 473 -24.38 -17.10 0.98
CA LEU A 473 -24.39 -16.07 -0.07
C LEU A 473 -23.98 -16.71 -1.40
N ARG A 474 -24.69 -16.41 -2.46
CA ARG A 474 -24.39 -16.95 -3.77
C ARG A 474 -24.46 -15.87 -4.85
N PHE A 475 -23.40 -15.79 -5.64
CA PHE A 475 -23.27 -14.91 -6.80
C PHE A 475 -23.08 -15.79 -8.04
N GLU A 476 -23.95 -15.67 -9.04
CA GLU A 476 -23.89 -16.49 -10.25
C GLU A 476 -24.06 -15.62 -11.49
N HIS A 477 -23.17 -15.78 -12.48
CA HIS A 477 -23.22 -15.03 -13.74
C HIS A 477 -23.44 -13.52 -13.52
N LEU A 478 -22.90 -13.00 -12.41
CA LEU A 478 -23.00 -11.59 -12.05
C LEU A 478 -21.81 -10.84 -12.63
N THR A 479 -22.08 -9.77 -13.34
CA THR A 479 -21.04 -8.83 -13.77
C THR A 479 -21.05 -7.60 -12.87
N VAL A 480 -19.92 -7.29 -12.23
CA VAL A 480 -19.73 -6.05 -11.45
C VAL A 480 -18.48 -5.36 -11.96
N ARG A 481 -18.61 -4.17 -12.51
CA ARG A 481 -17.50 -3.50 -13.15
C ARG A 481 -17.51 -1.98 -12.96
N ASN A 482 -16.35 -1.38 -13.22
CA ASN A 482 -16.16 0.07 -13.20
C ASN A 482 -16.55 0.72 -11.87
N CYS A 483 -16.39 0.01 -10.75
CA CYS A 483 -16.60 0.56 -9.42
C CYS A 483 -15.33 1.30 -8.97
N SER A 484 -15.48 2.51 -8.43
CA SER A 484 -14.36 3.29 -7.89
C SER A 484 -13.80 2.73 -6.57
N ALA A 485 -14.53 1.80 -5.96
CA ALA A 485 -14.11 0.98 -4.83
C ALA A 485 -14.16 -0.52 -5.22
N SER A 486 -14.35 -1.42 -4.29
CA SER A 486 -14.40 -2.86 -4.59
C SER A 486 -15.62 -3.23 -5.45
N ALA A 487 -15.46 -4.17 -6.38
CA ALA A 487 -16.64 -4.74 -7.06
C ALA A 487 -17.50 -5.49 -6.03
N VAL A 488 -16.89 -6.38 -5.25
CA VAL A 488 -17.57 -7.10 -4.16
C VAL A 488 -16.67 -7.09 -2.91
N GLU A 489 -17.23 -6.69 -1.78
CA GLU A 489 -16.58 -6.72 -0.47
C GLU A 489 -17.46 -7.48 0.52
N LEU A 490 -16.89 -8.52 1.14
CA LEU A 490 -17.54 -9.33 2.17
C LEU A 490 -16.70 -9.34 3.45
N PHE A 491 -17.33 -9.07 4.59
CA PHE A 491 -16.72 -9.16 5.90
C PHE A 491 -17.54 -10.05 6.82
N GLY A 492 -16.92 -11.08 7.42
CA GLY A 492 -17.57 -11.95 8.38
C GLY A 492 -18.61 -12.89 7.76
N ALA A 493 -18.33 -13.46 6.58
CA ALA A 493 -19.26 -14.34 5.86
C ALA A 493 -18.83 -15.82 5.95
N ASP A 494 -19.82 -16.71 6.03
CA ASP A 494 -19.66 -18.16 6.04
C ASP A 494 -20.53 -18.80 4.94
N ARG A 495 -19.98 -19.75 4.20
CA ARG A 495 -20.57 -20.39 3.02
C ARG A 495 -20.95 -19.38 1.93
N VAL A 496 -19.97 -19.09 1.10
CA VAL A 496 -20.11 -18.18 -0.04
C VAL A 496 -19.72 -18.90 -1.33
N ASP A 497 -20.59 -18.86 -2.31
CA ASP A 497 -20.34 -19.35 -3.67
C ASP A 497 -20.31 -18.19 -4.65
N ILE A 498 -19.22 -18.07 -5.41
CA ILE A 498 -19.06 -17.11 -6.52
C ILE A 498 -18.76 -17.92 -7.77
N VAL A 499 -19.72 -17.97 -8.71
CA VAL A 499 -19.69 -18.91 -9.83
C VAL A 499 -19.89 -18.17 -11.15
N ASN A 500 -18.93 -18.31 -12.07
CA ASN A 500 -18.99 -17.72 -13.41
C ASN A 500 -19.29 -16.21 -13.40
N CYS A 501 -18.71 -15.49 -12.47
CA CYS A 501 -18.88 -14.03 -12.34
C CYS A 501 -17.77 -13.27 -13.06
N ASP A 502 -18.04 -12.02 -13.43
CA ASP A 502 -17.04 -11.06 -13.89
C ASP A 502 -16.97 -9.87 -12.92
N PHE A 503 -15.98 -9.87 -12.05
CA PHE A 503 -15.66 -8.74 -11.17
C PHE A 503 -14.40 -8.07 -11.68
N SER A 504 -14.55 -7.07 -12.52
CA SER A 504 -13.43 -6.47 -13.23
C SER A 504 -13.46 -4.95 -13.24
N ALA A 505 -12.33 -4.36 -13.60
CA ALA A 505 -12.17 -2.92 -13.75
C ALA A 505 -12.66 -2.11 -12.53
N SER A 506 -12.49 -2.66 -11.36
CA SER A 506 -12.88 -2.08 -10.07
C SER A 506 -11.68 -2.03 -9.12
N GLY A 507 -11.88 -1.78 -7.84
CA GLY A 507 -10.79 -1.80 -6.87
C GLY A 507 -9.96 -0.54 -6.85
N GLY A 508 -10.59 0.62 -6.88
CA GLY A 508 -9.93 1.92 -6.80
C GLY A 508 -9.36 2.22 -5.41
N GLU A 509 -8.53 3.23 -5.33
CA GLU A 509 -8.05 3.77 -4.06
C GLU A 509 -9.12 4.67 -3.43
N VAL A 510 -9.29 4.57 -2.13
CA VAL A 510 -10.22 5.43 -1.36
C VAL A 510 -9.48 6.70 -0.94
N PRO A 511 -9.81 7.90 -1.48
CA PRO A 511 -9.28 9.15 -0.92
C PRO A 511 -10.12 9.60 0.29
N PRO A 512 -9.51 10.25 1.29
CA PRO A 512 -8.09 10.47 1.55
C PRO A 512 -7.56 9.50 2.61
N GLY A 513 -7.67 8.23 2.48
CA GLY A 513 -7.31 7.31 3.54
C GLY A 513 -6.49 6.13 3.11
N PRO A 514 -5.95 5.43 4.09
CA PRO A 514 -5.36 4.13 3.88
C PRO A 514 -6.45 3.15 3.46
N GLY A 515 -6.10 2.19 2.68
CA GLY A 515 -7.00 1.13 2.26
C GLY A 515 -7.08 1.03 0.77
N LYS A 516 -6.79 -0.16 0.29
CA LYS A 516 -6.95 -0.52 -1.10
C LYS A 516 -8.20 -1.33 -1.28
N ASN A 517 -8.90 -1.01 -2.34
CA ASN A 517 -10.02 -1.79 -2.79
C ASN A 517 -9.53 -2.77 -3.86
N HIS A 518 -10.21 -3.88 -3.99
CA HIS A 518 -9.88 -4.97 -4.87
C HIS A 518 -11.09 -5.32 -5.73
N ASN A 519 -10.93 -6.08 -6.79
CA ASN A 519 -12.13 -6.56 -7.48
C ASN A 519 -12.98 -7.40 -6.52
N LEU A 520 -12.38 -8.37 -5.85
CA LEU A 520 -13.04 -9.17 -4.81
C LEU A 520 -12.25 -9.05 -3.50
N LYS A 521 -12.87 -8.49 -2.47
CA LYS A 521 -12.29 -8.33 -1.14
C LYS A 521 -13.05 -9.19 -0.13
N LEU A 522 -12.36 -10.16 0.45
CA LEU A 522 -12.91 -11.13 1.39
C LEU A 522 -12.13 -11.08 2.71
N ASN A 523 -12.77 -10.62 3.77
CA ASN A 523 -12.15 -10.49 5.08
C ASN A 523 -12.95 -11.28 6.14
N ARG A 524 -12.26 -12.09 6.96
CA ARG A 524 -12.87 -12.94 8.00
C ARG A 524 -13.99 -13.83 7.45
N VAL A 525 -13.73 -14.43 6.30
CA VAL A 525 -14.69 -15.34 5.64
C VAL A 525 -14.30 -16.80 5.87
N ALA A 526 -15.29 -17.69 5.81
CA ALA A 526 -15.06 -19.12 5.87
C ALA A 526 -15.87 -19.88 4.82
N HIS A 527 -15.37 -21.05 4.38
CA HIS A 527 -16.01 -21.95 3.43
C HIS A 527 -16.46 -21.22 2.14
N VAL A 528 -15.49 -20.64 1.43
CA VAL A 528 -15.75 -19.87 0.22
C VAL A 528 -15.27 -20.61 -1.02
N ALA A 529 -16.09 -20.65 -2.06
CA ALA A 529 -15.72 -21.14 -3.38
C ALA A 529 -15.86 -20.02 -4.43
N VAL A 530 -14.77 -19.73 -5.14
CA VAL A 530 -14.74 -18.81 -6.31
C VAL A 530 -14.37 -19.67 -7.51
N THR A 531 -15.28 -19.83 -8.46
CA THR A 531 -15.09 -20.78 -9.57
C THR A 531 -15.46 -20.16 -10.91
N GLY A 532 -14.63 -20.41 -11.94
CA GLY A 532 -14.93 -20.03 -13.33
C GLY A 532 -15.07 -18.53 -13.56
N SER A 533 -14.50 -17.71 -12.69
CA SER A 533 -14.77 -16.27 -12.65
C SER A 533 -13.59 -15.46 -13.21
N ARG A 534 -13.91 -14.28 -13.74
CA ARG A 534 -12.94 -13.29 -14.17
C ARG A 534 -12.79 -12.21 -13.09
N LEU A 535 -11.57 -12.02 -12.60
CA LEU A 535 -11.22 -11.10 -11.52
C LEU A 535 -10.00 -10.28 -11.97
N SER A 536 -10.21 -9.46 -12.98
CA SER A 536 -9.15 -8.86 -13.78
C SER A 536 -9.26 -7.34 -13.83
N ASP A 537 -8.19 -6.68 -14.26
CA ASP A 537 -8.18 -5.24 -14.52
C ASP A 537 -8.47 -4.38 -13.27
N SER A 538 -8.14 -4.85 -12.05
CA SER A 538 -8.29 -4.05 -10.83
C SER A 538 -7.42 -2.80 -10.91
N MET A 539 -8.02 -1.63 -10.64
CA MET A 539 -7.38 -0.34 -10.85
C MET A 539 -6.22 -0.06 -9.89
N TRP A 540 -6.33 -0.53 -8.62
CA TRP A 540 -5.33 -0.28 -7.58
C TRP A 540 -5.06 -1.50 -6.71
N GLY A 541 -5.88 -2.50 -6.78
CA GLY A 541 -5.82 -3.68 -5.93
C GLY A 541 -5.48 -4.95 -6.67
N SER A 542 -5.74 -6.06 -6.01
CA SER A 542 -5.64 -7.41 -6.53
C SER A 542 -6.94 -7.85 -7.20
N GLY A 543 -6.88 -8.92 -7.99
CA GLY A 543 -8.08 -9.59 -8.46
C GLY A 543 -8.89 -10.14 -7.29
N VAL A 544 -8.21 -10.88 -6.41
CA VAL A 544 -8.78 -11.39 -5.14
C VAL A 544 -7.87 -11.00 -3.98
N PHE A 545 -8.46 -10.45 -2.93
CA PHE A 545 -7.79 -10.21 -1.66
C PHE A 545 -8.48 -11.00 -0.55
N LEU A 546 -7.73 -11.88 0.12
CA LEU A 546 -8.17 -12.72 1.23
C LEU A 546 -7.41 -12.33 2.48
N SER A 547 -8.12 -11.95 3.54
CA SER A 547 -7.52 -11.73 4.85
C SER A 547 -8.31 -12.39 5.95
N PHE A 548 -7.61 -13.06 6.88
CA PHE A 548 -8.22 -13.86 7.96
C PHE A 548 -9.26 -14.87 7.43
N ALA A 549 -9.02 -15.39 6.22
CA ALA A 549 -9.94 -16.29 5.56
C ALA A 549 -9.64 -17.76 5.94
N GLN A 550 -10.68 -18.58 5.96
CA GLN A 550 -10.59 -20.00 6.30
C GLN A 550 -11.31 -20.86 5.25
N ASP A 551 -10.67 -21.95 4.82
CA ASP A 551 -11.23 -22.95 3.90
C ASP A 551 -11.79 -22.30 2.61
N VAL A 552 -10.91 -21.65 1.85
CA VAL A 552 -11.25 -20.95 0.60
C VAL A 552 -10.66 -21.67 -0.61
N THR A 553 -11.48 -21.86 -1.63
CA THR A 553 -11.04 -22.38 -2.93
C THR A 553 -11.26 -21.33 -4.01
N VAL A 554 -10.21 -21.01 -4.77
CA VAL A 554 -10.25 -20.20 -6.01
C VAL A 554 -9.85 -21.13 -7.15
N ARG A 555 -10.76 -21.39 -8.09
CA ARG A 555 -10.54 -22.41 -9.12
C ARG A 555 -11.04 -21.96 -10.49
N ASP A 556 -10.30 -22.36 -11.54
CA ASP A 556 -10.67 -22.11 -12.94
C ASP A 556 -10.92 -20.60 -13.23
N CYS A 557 -10.17 -19.70 -12.58
CA CYS A 557 -10.37 -18.26 -12.66
C CYS A 557 -9.32 -17.56 -13.53
N GLU A 558 -9.73 -16.46 -14.18
CA GLU A 558 -8.84 -15.50 -14.82
C GLU A 558 -8.52 -14.35 -13.85
N LEU A 559 -7.23 -14.14 -13.55
CA LEU A 559 -6.71 -13.19 -12.57
C LEU A 559 -5.66 -12.31 -13.26
N ALA A 560 -6.09 -11.44 -14.16
CA ALA A 560 -5.17 -10.80 -15.09
C ALA A 560 -5.17 -9.27 -14.99
N ARG A 561 -4.02 -8.65 -15.27
CA ARG A 561 -3.84 -7.21 -15.40
C ARG A 561 -4.31 -6.39 -14.19
N ASN A 562 -4.21 -6.96 -12.99
CA ASN A 562 -4.49 -6.24 -11.77
C ASN A 562 -3.30 -5.36 -11.39
N GLN A 563 -3.54 -4.19 -10.81
CA GLN A 563 -2.48 -3.27 -10.42
C GLN A 563 -1.63 -3.82 -9.27
N MET A 564 -2.14 -4.78 -8.54
CA MET A 564 -1.39 -5.55 -7.56
C MET A 564 -1.25 -7.01 -8.03
N ASP A 565 -1.73 -7.93 -7.25
CA ASP A 565 -1.56 -9.37 -7.49
C ASP A 565 -2.79 -9.98 -8.18
N GLY A 566 -2.64 -11.15 -8.74
CA GLY A 566 -3.79 -11.96 -9.12
C GLY A 566 -4.60 -12.34 -7.89
N VAL A 567 -3.96 -12.99 -6.92
CA VAL A 567 -4.49 -13.29 -5.59
C VAL A 567 -3.52 -12.82 -4.52
N THR A 568 -4.01 -12.14 -3.51
CA THR A 568 -3.27 -11.78 -2.30
C THR A 568 -3.86 -12.49 -1.09
N LEU A 569 -3.03 -13.18 -0.31
CA LEU A 569 -3.41 -13.90 0.92
C LEU A 569 -2.72 -13.27 2.13
N ALA A 570 -3.46 -13.00 3.20
CA ALA A 570 -2.93 -12.54 4.48
C ALA A 570 -3.61 -13.25 5.65
N GLU A 571 -2.83 -13.77 6.59
CA GLU A 571 -3.32 -14.45 7.82
C GLU A 571 -4.44 -15.47 7.58
N SER A 572 -4.40 -16.17 6.45
CA SER A 572 -5.43 -17.08 6.01
C SER A 572 -5.00 -18.54 6.20
N ASN A 573 -5.98 -19.45 6.34
CA ASN A 573 -5.74 -20.87 6.55
C ASN A 573 -6.63 -21.74 5.66
N GLY A 574 -6.08 -22.84 5.10
CA GLY A 574 -6.85 -23.75 4.26
C GLY A 574 -7.22 -23.16 2.89
N VAL A 575 -6.33 -22.36 2.27
CA VAL A 575 -6.61 -21.73 0.97
C VAL A 575 -6.05 -22.59 -0.16
N THR A 576 -6.89 -22.94 -1.12
CA THR A 576 -6.50 -23.62 -2.36
C THR A 576 -6.72 -22.70 -3.56
N VAL A 577 -5.68 -22.47 -4.36
CA VAL A 577 -5.80 -21.81 -5.66
C VAL A 577 -5.37 -22.81 -6.74
N GLU A 578 -6.29 -23.18 -7.64
CA GLU A 578 -6.03 -24.23 -8.61
C GLU A 578 -6.59 -23.93 -10.00
N ALA A 579 -5.87 -24.38 -11.01
CA ALA A 579 -6.26 -24.27 -12.42
C ALA A 579 -6.58 -22.83 -12.87
N CYS A 580 -6.00 -21.81 -12.21
CA CYS A 580 -6.19 -20.41 -12.52
C CYS A 580 -5.14 -19.90 -13.52
N LEU A 581 -5.54 -18.94 -14.35
CA LEU A 581 -4.63 -18.15 -15.17
C LEU A 581 -4.35 -16.81 -14.48
N SER A 582 -3.11 -16.58 -14.10
CA SER A 582 -2.66 -15.30 -13.58
C SER A 582 -1.69 -14.63 -14.54
N GLU A 583 -2.08 -13.49 -15.12
CA GLU A 583 -1.30 -12.90 -16.18
C GLU A 583 -1.23 -11.38 -16.14
N GLY A 584 -0.02 -10.84 -16.35
CA GLY A 584 0.20 -9.41 -16.53
C GLY A 584 -0.14 -8.56 -15.32
N ASN A 585 -0.14 -9.13 -14.11
CA ASN A 585 -0.34 -8.36 -12.88
C ASN A 585 0.90 -7.54 -12.54
N SER A 586 0.71 -6.36 -11.95
CA SER A 586 1.82 -5.48 -11.57
C SER A 586 2.53 -5.94 -10.29
N GLY A 587 2.02 -6.94 -9.61
CA GLY A 587 2.62 -7.69 -8.51
C GLY A 587 2.86 -9.14 -8.89
N HIS A 588 2.55 -10.04 -7.97
CA HIS A 588 2.64 -11.48 -8.16
C HIS A 588 1.41 -12.06 -8.84
N GLY A 589 1.55 -13.26 -9.39
CA GLY A 589 0.40 -14.08 -9.71
C GLY A 589 -0.37 -14.45 -8.45
N PHE A 590 0.35 -14.97 -7.46
CA PHE A 590 -0.18 -15.41 -6.17
C PHE A 590 0.74 -14.93 -5.05
N ALA A 591 0.30 -13.94 -4.26
CA ALA A 591 1.08 -13.36 -3.17
C ALA A 591 0.63 -13.90 -1.83
N GLN A 592 1.57 -14.35 -1.01
CA GLN A 592 1.34 -14.67 0.39
C GLN A 592 1.99 -13.64 1.29
N GLN A 593 1.18 -13.06 2.17
CA GLN A 593 1.62 -12.04 3.11
C GLN A 593 1.65 -12.59 4.52
N THR A 594 2.64 -12.18 5.28
CA THR A 594 2.70 -12.43 6.72
C THR A 594 2.54 -11.09 7.42
N TRP A 595 1.40 -10.87 8.06
CA TRP A 595 1.19 -9.70 8.91
C TRP A 595 1.67 -10.00 10.34
N MET A 596 0.77 -10.52 11.19
CA MET A 596 1.14 -11.00 12.52
C MET A 596 1.46 -12.48 12.49
N ASN A 597 0.71 -13.27 11.69
CA ASN A 597 0.86 -14.70 11.56
C ASN A 597 1.00 -15.11 10.09
N PRO A 598 1.79 -16.13 9.78
CA PRO A 598 1.88 -16.65 8.42
C PRO A 598 0.57 -17.32 8.01
N ASN A 599 0.32 -17.34 6.70
CA ASN A 599 -0.71 -18.20 6.12
C ASN A 599 -0.40 -19.67 6.41
N ARG A 600 -1.44 -20.51 6.54
CA ARG A 600 -1.30 -21.94 6.83
C ARG A 600 -2.09 -22.76 5.81
N SER A 601 -1.60 -23.96 5.52
CA SER A 601 -2.31 -24.91 4.63
C SER A 601 -2.69 -24.28 3.28
N VAL A 602 -1.76 -23.52 2.67
CA VAL A 602 -1.97 -22.92 1.35
C VAL A 602 -1.52 -23.89 0.27
N VAL A 603 -2.38 -24.14 -0.71
CA VAL A 603 -2.12 -25.02 -1.84
C VAL A 603 -2.26 -24.23 -3.13
N LEU A 604 -1.16 -24.12 -3.89
CA LEU A 604 -1.14 -23.57 -5.24
C LEU A 604 -0.85 -24.71 -6.21
N ARG A 605 -1.80 -25.08 -7.09
CA ARG A 605 -1.60 -26.21 -8.00
C ARG A 605 -2.23 -26.02 -9.36
N ASN A 606 -1.56 -26.51 -10.38
CA ASN A 606 -2.02 -26.47 -11.77
C ASN A 606 -2.34 -25.06 -12.30
N ASN A 607 -1.75 -24.02 -11.70
CA ASN A 607 -1.94 -22.64 -12.12
C ASN A 607 -0.99 -22.31 -13.26
N THR A 608 -1.40 -21.35 -14.09
CA THR A 608 -0.57 -20.78 -15.14
C THR A 608 -0.23 -19.34 -14.79
N GLU A 609 1.05 -19.03 -14.65
CA GLU A 609 1.53 -17.67 -14.43
C GLU A 609 2.28 -17.16 -15.64
N ARG A 610 1.95 -15.94 -16.11
CA ARG A 610 2.60 -15.30 -17.25
C ARG A 610 2.74 -13.80 -17.04
N ASN A 611 3.92 -13.28 -17.36
CA ASN A 611 4.15 -11.83 -17.45
C ASN A 611 3.73 -11.03 -16.21
N ASN A 612 3.66 -11.64 -15.03
CA ASN A 612 3.51 -10.91 -13.78
C ASN A 612 4.84 -10.19 -13.47
N ALA A 613 4.79 -9.01 -12.87
CA ALA A 613 6.00 -8.22 -12.62
C ALA A 613 6.94 -8.90 -11.62
N ASN A 614 6.39 -9.67 -10.69
CA ASN A 614 7.14 -10.49 -9.75
C ASN A 614 6.71 -11.95 -9.93
N PRO A 615 7.51 -12.80 -10.59
CA PRO A 615 7.25 -14.24 -10.62
C PRO A 615 7.33 -14.82 -9.20
N ALA A 616 6.52 -15.85 -8.95
CA ALA A 616 6.44 -16.52 -7.64
C ALA A 616 7.75 -17.23 -7.26
#